data_2a6bfc826f3e176668f9ffc6de69c1a9
#
_entry.id   2a6bfc826f3e176668f9ffc6de69c1a9
#
_cell.length_a   1.000
_cell.length_b   1.000
_cell.length_c   1.000
_cell.angle_alpha   90.00
_cell.angle_beta   90.00
_cell.angle_gamma   90.00
#
_symmetry.space_group_name_H-M   'P 1'
#
loop_
_entity.id
_entity.type
_entity.pdbx_description
1 polymer ?
#
loop_
_entity_poly.entity_id
_entity_poly.type
_entity_poly.pdbx_seq_one_letter_code
_entity_poly.pdbx_strand_id
1 'polypeptide(L)'
;MSQISTTIPGYELVRELGAGGMANVYLAIQRSLDRKVALKVMKRNIDDLEKFEKRFLVEGRTMAKLPHRNIVAVYDIVKSADATYIAMEYLEGGTLSQKMKDGQSLGDAISVVVQIAQALQFAHEHGVVH
;
A
#
# COMPACT_ATOMS: atom_id res chain seq x y z
N MET A 1 -4.36 -1.29 24.17
CA MET A 1 -4.51 -2.07 22.92
C MET A 1 -5.65 -1.49 22.09
N SER A 2 -5.36 -1.00 20.92
CA SER A 2 -6.43 -0.61 20.00
C SER A 2 -7.05 -1.89 19.44
N GLN A 3 -8.31 -2.15 19.76
CA GLN A 3 -9.06 -3.22 19.11
C GLN A 3 -9.31 -2.80 17.66
N ILE A 4 -8.92 -3.67 16.72
CA ILE A 4 -9.26 -3.49 15.32
C ILE A 4 -10.75 -3.81 15.20
N SER A 5 -11.58 -2.77 15.10
CA SER A 5 -13.04 -2.92 14.98
C SER A 5 -13.49 -3.20 13.55
N THR A 6 -12.59 -3.09 12.59
CA THR A 6 -12.89 -3.27 11.17
C THR A 6 -12.79 -4.74 10.79
N THR A 7 -13.81 -5.26 10.14
CA THR A 7 -13.82 -6.62 9.60
C THR A 7 -13.88 -6.56 8.09
N ILE A 8 -12.94 -7.24 7.43
CA ILE A 8 -12.87 -7.35 5.98
C ILE A 8 -13.08 -8.82 5.59
N PRO A 9 -14.16 -9.17 4.87
CA PRO A 9 -14.39 -10.54 4.45
C PRO A 9 -13.21 -11.13 3.66
N GLY A 10 -12.79 -12.33 4.02
CA GLY A 10 -11.66 -13.00 3.36
C GLY A 10 -10.29 -12.67 3.91
N TYR A 11 -10.21 -11.74 4.86
CA TYR A 11 -8.94 -11.31 5.48
C TYR A 11 -9.02 -11.36 6.99
N GLU A 12 -7.92 -11.76 7.60
CA GLU A 12 -7.72 -11.65 9.04
C GLU A 12 -6.81 -10.47 9.32
N LEU A 13 -7.32 -9.43 9.98
CA LEU A 13 -6.52 -8.26 10.33
C LEU A 13 -5.65 -8.57 11.55
N VAL A 14 -4.35 -8.44 11.39
CA VAL A 14 -3.36 -8.78 12.42
C VAL A 14 -2.99 -7.56 13.27
N ARG A 15 -2.59 -6.46 12.62
CA ARG A 15 -2.23 -5.22 13.30
C ARG A 15 -2.25 -4.04 12.34
N GLU A 16 -2.33 -2.84 12.91
CA GLU A 16 -2.23 -1.62 12.14
C GLU A 16 -0.76 -1.32 11.79
N LEU A 17 -0.50 -1.00 10.53
CA LEU A 17 0.82 -0.61 10.03
C LEU A 17 0.98 0.90 9.92
N GLY A 18 -0.12 1.61 9.69
CA GLY A 18 -0.12 3.05 9.55
C GLY A 18 -1.52 3.62 9.56
N ALA A 19 -1.64 4.87 9.99
CA ALA A 19 -2.89 5.61 9.99
C ALA A 19 -2.69 6.92 9.24
N GLY A 20 -3.52 7.15 8.23
CA GLY A 20 -3.55 8.40 7.48
C GLY A 20 -4.85 9.16 7.69
N GLY A 21 -4.97 10.31 7.06
CA GLY A 21 -6.19 11.12 7.13
C GLY A 21 -7.42 10.46 6.50
N MET A 22 -7.22 9.69 5.41
CA MET A 22 -8.29 9.11 4.62
C MET A 22 -8.32 7.58 4.61
N ALA A 23 -7.22 6.93 4.97
CA ALA A 23 -7.11 5.47 4.97
C ALA A 23 -6.20 4.99 6.09
N ASN A 24 -6.47 3.80 6.58
CA ASN A 24 -5.59 3.07 7.48
C ASN A 24 -4.99 1.89 6.74
N VAL A 25 -3.76 1.52 7.08
CA VAL A 25 -3.08 0.36 6.51
C VAL A 25 -2.91 -0.71 7.57
N TYR A 26 -3.30 -1.93 7.26
CA TYR A 26 -3.22 -3.08 8.17
C TYR A 26 -2.37 -4.19 7.58
N LEU A 27 -1.61 -4.86 8.44
CA LEU A 27 -1.11 -6.18 8.12
C LEU A 27 -2.28 -7.15 8.25
N ALA A 28 -2.52 -7.94 7.22
CA ALA A 28 -3.59 -8.93 7.21
C ALA A 28 -3.12 -10.25 6.60
N ILE A 29 -3.85 -11.31 6.91
CA ILE A 29 -3.71 -12.61 6.25
C ILE A 29 -4.83 -12.74 5.23
N GLN A 30 -4.46 -12.91 3.98
CA GLN A 30 -5.41 -13.27 2.92
C GLN A 30 -5.72 -14.76 3.04
N ARG A 31 -6.93 -15.10 3.48
CA ARG A 31 -7.29 -16.48 3.82
C ARG A 31 -7.27 -17.42 2.62
N SER A 32 -7.68 -16.94 1.45
CA SER A 32 -7.73 -17.77 0.24
C SER A 32 -6.37 -18.29 -0.21
N LEU A 33 -5.29 -17.55 0.07
CA LEU A 33 -3.93 -17.89 -0.33
C LEU A 33 -2.99 -18.10 0.86
N ASP A 34 -3.50 -17.96 2.08
CA ASP A 34 -2.75 -18.09 3.33
C ASP A 34 -1.44 -17.29 3.30
N ARG A 35 -1.53 -16.01 2.94
CA ARG A 35 -0.36 -15.14 2.83
C ARG A 35 -0.57 -13.79 3.49
N LYS A 36 0.51 -13.19 3.95
CA LYS A 36 0.53 -11.83 4.47
C LYS A 36 0.33 -10.83 3.34
N VAL A 37 -0.52 -9.85 3.57
CA VAL A 37 -0.77 -8.72 2.68
C VAL A 37 -0.85 -7.44 3.48
N ALA A 38 -0.66 -6.30 2.82
CA ALA A 38 -1.02 -5.00 3.37
C ALA A 38 -2.39 -4.60 2.83
N LEU A 39 -3.32 -4.28 3.72
CA LEU A 39 -4.64 -3.77 3.35
C LEU A 39 -4.71 -2.28 3.64
N LYS A 40 -4.87 -1.47 2.60
CA LYS A 40 -5.18 -0.05 2.72
C LYS A 40 -6.69 0.10 2.69
N VAL A 41 -7.28 0.40 3.84
CA VAL A 41 -8.73 0.47 4.03
C VAL A 41 -9.14 1.93 4.16
N MET A 42 -10.05 2.36 3.30
CA MET A 42 -10.53 3.74 3.31
C MET A 42 -11.42 3.99 4.52
N LYS A 43 -11.19 5.12 5.19
CA LYS A 43 -12.07 5.59 6.27
C LYS A 43 -13.40 6.05 5.69
N ARG A 44 -14.50 5.79 6.42
CA ARG A 44 -15.84 6.16 5.97
C ARG A 44 -16.40 7.40 6.67
N ASN A 45 -15.78 7.83 7.73
CA ASN A 45 -16.19 9.01 8.51
C ASN A 45 -15.45 10.28 8.10
N ILE A 46 -15.28 10.48 6.80
CA ILE A 46 -14.60 11.64 6.23
C ILE A 46 -15.58 12.47 5.39
N ASP A 47 -15.33 13.78 5.32
CA ASP A 47 -16.09 14.67 4.45
C ASP A 47 -15.80 14.34 2.99
N ASP A 48 -16.79 14.56 2.11
CA ASP A 48 -16.67 14.26 0.67
C ASP A 48 -16.25 12.80 0.37
N LEU A 49 -16.82 11.85 1.08
CA LEU A 49 -16.51 10.43 0.97
C LEU A 49 -16.48 9.93 -0.48
N GLU A 50 -17.48 10.30 -1.28
CA GLU A 50 -17.57 9.89 -2.68
C GLU A 50 -16.39 10.36 -3.53
N LYS A 51 -15.98 11.60 -3.34
CA LYS A 51 -14.83 12.20 -4.03
C LYS A 51 -13.52 11.50 -3.65
N PHE A 52 -13.32 11.25 -2.37
CA PHE A 52 -12.13 10.54 -1.87
C PHE A 52 -12.11 9.08 -2.30
N GLU A 53 -13.24 8.41 -2.29
CA GLU A 53 -13.36 7.03 -2.77
C GLU A 53 -12.97 6.93 -4.24
N LYS A 54 -13.47 7.83 -5.07
CA LYS A 54 -13.12 7.88 -6.50
C LYS A 54 -11.61 8.03 -6.70
N ARG A 55 -10.99 8.97 -5.98
CA ARG A 55 -9.54 9.20 -6.03
C ARG A 55 -8.76 7.97 -5.56
N PHE A 56 -9.18 7.38 -4.45
CA PHE A 56 -8.58 6.19 -3.87
C PHE A 56 -8.57 5.02 -4.87
N LEU A 57 -9.69 4.78 -5.53
CA LEU A 57 -9.82 3.70 -6.51
C LEU A 57 -9.00 3.98 -7.77
N VAL A 58 -8.95 5.21 -8.24
CA VAL A 58 -8.12 5.60 -9.39
C VAL A 58 -6.64 5.40 -9.08
N GLU A 59 -6.19 5.81 -7.90
CA GLU A 59 -4.81 5.61 -7.45
C GLU A 59 -4.45 4.13 -7.41
N GLY A 60 -5.30 3.31 -6.83
CA GLY A 60 -5.09 1.86 -6.76
C GLY A 60 -5.02 1.21 -8.14
N ARG A 61 -5.90 1.56 -9.04
CA ARG A 61 -5.90 1.05 -10.43
C ARG A 61 -4.66 1.49 -11.20
N THR A 62 -4.20 2.71 -10.98
CA THR A 62 -2.98 3.22 -11.59
C THR A 62 -1.78 2.40 -11.15
N MET A 63 -1.64 2.16 -9.85
CA MET A 63 -0.56 1.33 -9.32
C MET A 63 -0.65 -0.13 -9.79
N ALA A 64 -1.85 -0.67 -9.92
CA ALA A 64 -2.06 -2.04 -10.40
C ALA A 64 -1.57 -2.26 -11.83
N LYS A 65 -1.44 -1.19 -12.63
CA LYS A 65 -0.94 -1.24 -14.01
C LYS A 65 0.58 -1.09 -14.12
N LEU A 66 1.28 -1.03 -13.00
CA LEU A 66 2.74 -0.83 -12.95
C LEU A 66 3.46 -2.07 -12.38
N PRO A 67 3.45 -3.22 -13.09
CA PRO A 67 4.16 -4.41 -12.64
C PRO A 67 5.66 -4.20 -12.78
N HIS A 68 6.33 -3.98 -11.66
CA HIS A 68 7.77 -3.77 -11.62
C HIS A 68 8.32 -4.24 -10.29
N ARG A 69 9.51 -4.86 -10.29
CA ARG A 69 10.13 -5.43 -9.09
C ARG A 69 10.40 -4.41 -7.97
N ASN A 70 10.53 -3.13 -8.31
CA ASN A 70 10.77 -2.04 -7.37
C ASN A 70 9.53 -1.21 -7.07
N ILE A 71 8.35 -1.68 -7.49
CA ILE A 71 7.05 -1.07 -7.20
C ILE A 71 6.19 -2.11 -6.49
N VAL A 72 5.55 -1.69 -5.40
CA VAL A 72 4.66 -2.56 -4.63
C VAL A 72 3.55 -3.11 -5.52
N ALA A 73 3.37 -4.43 -5.51
CA ALA A 73 2.33 -5.08 -6.29
C ALA A 73 0.95 -4.88 -5.64
N VAL A 74 -0.02 -4.50 -6.45
CA VAL A 74 -1.43 -4.46 -6.05
C VAL A 74 -2.08 -5.79 -6.42
N TYR A 75 -2.67 -6.46 -5.42
CA TYR A 75 -3.28 -7.78 -5.61
C TYR A 75 -4.77 -7.68 -5.92
N ASP A 76 -5.47 -6.73 -5.30
CA ASP A 76 -6.90 -6.58 -5.48
C ASP A 76 -7.37 -5.18 -5.06
N ILE A 77 -8.45 -4.72 -5.68
CA ILE A 77 -9.09 -3.46 -5.35
C ILE A 77 -10.58 -3.75 -5.22
N VAL A 78 -11.14 -3.48 -4.05
CA VAL A 78 -12.53 -3.82 -3.76
C VAL A 78 -13.29 -2.58 -3.28
N LYS A 79 -14.45 -2.37 -3.89
CA LYS A 79 -15.45 -1.42 -3.43
C LYS A 79 -16.71 -2.21 -3.08
N SER A 80 -17.11 -2.16 -1.83
CA SER A 80 -18.34 -2.79 -1.36
C SER A 80 -19.10 -1.87 -0.41
N ALA A 81 -20.32 -2.26 -0.05
CA ALA A 81 -21.11 -1.51 0.92
C ALA A 81 -20.45 -1.46 2.31
N ASP A 82 -19.69 -2.49 2.65
CA ASP A 82 -19.07 -2.62 3.97
C ASP A 82 -17.69 -1.99 4.04
N ALA A 83 -16.92 -2.04 2.95
CA ALA A 83 -15.55 -1.52 2.94
C ALA A 83 -15.05 -1.25 1.53
N THR A 84 -14.18 -0.26 1.41
CA THR A 84 -13.41 0.03 0.20
C THR A 84 -11.94 -0.11 0.55
N TYR A 85 -11.22 -1.00 -0.13
CA TYR A 85 -9.84 -1.29 0.21
C TYR A 85 -9.00 -1.72 -0.98
N ILE A 86 -7.70 -1.59 -0.81
CA ILE A 86 -6.68 -2.08 -1.74
C ILE A 86 -5.84 -3.12 -1.00
N ALA A 87 -5.77 -4.33 -1.54
CA ALA A 87 -4.86 -5.37 -1.05
C ALA A 87 -3.57 -5.32 -1.86
N MET A 88 -2.44 -5.27 -1.17
CA MET A 88 -1.14 -5.11 -1.80
C MET A 88 -0.07 -5.94 -1.10
N GLU A 89 1.07 -6.03 -1.75
CA GLU A 89 2.25 -6.68 -1.23
C GLU A 89 2.65 -6.10 0.13
N TYR A 90 2.90 -6.98 1.10
CA TYR A 90 3.43 -6.60 2.40
C TYR A 90 4.96 -6.65 2.38
N LEU A 91 5.59 -5.54 2.76
CA LEU A 91 7.04 -5.41 2.81
C LEU A 91 7.52 -5.38 4.26
N GLU A 92 8.31 -6.38 4.64
CA GLU A 92 8.78 -6.55 6.02
C GLU A 92 10.02 -5.72 6.36
N GLY A 93 10.76 -5.24 5.36
CA GLY A 93 12.08 -4.62 5.54
C GLY A 93 12.08 -3.21 6.13
N GLY A 94 10.92 -2.61 6.39
CA GLY A 94 10.80 -1.25 6.89
C GLY A 94 10.93 -0.19 5.79
N THR A 95 11.05 1.06 6.21
CA THR A 95 11.14 2.21 5.29
C THR A 95 12.59 2.62 5.04
N LEU A 96 12.83 3.31 3.94
CA LEU A 96 14.12 3.92 3.67
C LEU A 96 14.52 4.92 4.77
N SER A 97 13.55 5.68 5.29
CA SER A 97 13.77 6.64 6.38
C SER A 97 14.34 5.94 7.63
N GLN A 98 13.81 4.78 7.99
CA GLN A 98 14.33 3.98 9.11
C GLN A 98 15.75 3.49 8.85
N LYS A 99 16.01 2.98 7.65
CA LYS A 99 17.35 2.51 7.25
C LYS A 99 18.37 3.63 7.24
N MET A 100 17.99 4.83 6.83
CA MET A 100 18.86 6.02 6.85
C MET A 100 19.25 6.41 8.28
N LYS A 101 18.33 6.29 9.24
CA LYS A 101 18.61 6.56 10.66
C LYS A 101 19.60 5.56 11.25
N ASP A 102 19.54 4.31 10.80
CA ASP A 102 20.43 3.24 11.25
C ASP A 102 21.82 3.31 10.59
N GLY A 103 21.99 4.20 9.62
CA GLY A 103 23.20 4.37 8.84
C GLY A 103 23.28 3.45 7.64
N GLN A 104 23.72 3.98 6.51
CA GLN A 104 23.95 3.23 5.28
C GLN A 104 25.33 3.51 4.72
N SER A 105 25.96 2.50 4.08
CA SER A 105 27.14 2.70 3.30
C SER A 105 26.82 3.47 2.02
N LEU A 106 27.84 4.10 1.41
CA LEU A 106 27.68 4.79 0.13
C LEU A 106 27.21 3.84 -0.97
N GLY A 107 27.73 2.61 -0.99
CA GLY A 107 27.31 1.59 -1.95
C GLY A 107 25.83 1.21 -1.81
N ASP A 108 25.34 1.06 -0.58
CA ASP A 108 23.92 0.78 -0.32
C ASP A 108 23.04 1.96 -0.74
N ALA A 109 23.45 3.18 -0.44
CA ALA A 109 22.72 4.38 -0.84
C ALA A 109 22.62 4.50 -2.37
N ILE A 110 23.69 4.25 -3.10
CA ILE A 110 23.70 4.26 -4.58
C ILE A 110 22.77 3.16 -5.11
N SER A 111 22.83 1.96 -4.57
CA SER A 111 21.96 0.86 -4.97
C SER A 111 20.47 1.21 -4.83
N VAL A 112 20.09 1.82 -3.71
CA VAL A 112 18.70 2.25 -3.47
C VAL A 112 18.29 3.33 -4.49
N VAL A 113 19.13 4.32 -4.74
CA VAL A 113 18.84 5.38 -5.72
C VAL A 113 18.63 4.79 -7.12
N VAL A 114 19.47 3.84 -7.53
CA VAL A 114 19.31 3.15 -8.83
C VAL A 114 17.98 2.43 -8.92
N GLN A 115 17.58 1.71 -7.88
CA GLN A 115 16.30 1.00 -7.84
C GLN A 115 15.11 1.95 -7.92
N ILE A 116 15.15 3.06 -7.19
CA ILE A 116 14.12 4.11 -7.24
C ILE A 116 14.04 4.72 -8.64
N ALA A 117 15.20 5.04 -9.23
CA ALA A 117 15.25 5.61 -10.57
C ALA A 117 14.65 4.66 -11.62
N GLN A 118 14.93 3.37 -11.52
CA GLN A 118 14.35 2.36 -12.41
C GLN A 118 12.83 2.28 -12.28
N ALA A 119 12.31 2.32 -11.04
CA ALA A 119 10.88 2.33 -10.78
C ALA A 119 10.21 3.58 -11.35
N LEU A 120 10.80 4.75 -11.13
CA LEU A 120 10.28 6.01 -11.65
C LEU A 120 10.32 6.07 -13.17
N GLN A 121 11.38 5.58 -13.80
CA GLN A 121 11.47 5.49 -15.25
C GLN A 121 10.33 4.63 -15.81
N PHE A 122 10.12 3.45 -15.23
CA PHE A 122 9.04 2.56 -15.63
C PHE A 122 7.66 3.25 -15.51
N ALA A 123 7.41 3.90 -14.38
CA ALA A 123 6.16 4.64 -14.16
C ALA A 123 5.97 5.76 -15.19
N HIS A 124 7.01 6.55 -15.46
CA HIS A 124 6.97 7.63 -16.45
C HIS A 124 6.69 7.10 -17.86
N GLU A 125 7.29 5.99 -18.25
CA GLU A 125 7.04 5.33 -19.54
C GLU A 125 5.58 4.86 -19.68
N HIS A 126 4.90 4.62 -18.55
CA HIS A 126 3.49 4.24 -18.51
C HIS A 126 2.57 5.42 -18.19
N GLY A 127 3.05 6.64 -18.30
CA GLY A 127 2.25 7.85 -18.14
C GLY A 127 1.97 8.26 -16.70
N VAL A 128 2.69 7.71 -15.73
CA VAL A 128 2.49 8.00 -14.32
C VAL A 128 3.66 8.84 -13.79
N VAL A 129 3.35 9.98 -13.22
CA VAL A 129 4.31 10.87 -12.55
C VAL A 129 4.03 10.83 -11.06
N HIS A 130 5.05 10.46 -10.31
CA HIS A 130 4.97 10.39 -8.84
C HIS A 130 5.19 11.76 -8.22
#